data_587f6be94f86c0b2879a38f43a49ae57
#
_entry.id   587f6be94f86c0b2879a38f43a49ae57
#
_cell.length_a   1.000
_cell.length_b   1.000
_cell.length_c   1.000
_cell.angle_alpha   90.00
_cell.angle_beta   90.00
_cell.angle_gamma   90.00
#
_symmetry.space_group_name_H-M   'P 1'
#
loop_
_entity.id
_entity.type
_entity.pdbx_description
1 polymer ?
#
loop_
_entity_poly.entity_id
_entity_poly.type
_entity_poly.pdbx_seq_one_letter_code
_entity_poly.pdbx_strand_id
1 'polypeptide(L)'
;VFGAGHVASALMQVLAQCDARIEWIDSREELFPGSVSANVRLVGVDDAVAYVNELTDAHRCIIITHDHALDYQLTHKVLTETEIDYVGLIGSDTKAKRFYSRLEKDGVSDHDRKRCCCPIGMPTVKGKLPMEIAVSIAAQILSLDPVKASQIKPDLTWREIRAAFPPQT
;
A
#
# COMPACT_ATOMS: atom_id res chain seq x y z
N VAL A 1 -0.12 -1.21 3.70
CA VAL A 1 -0.01 0.25 3.53
C VAL A 1 0.89 0.80 4.61
N PHE A 2 2.00 1.40 4.23
CA PHE A 2 2.94 2.06 5.13
C PHE A 2 2.62 3.55 5.24
N GLY A 3 2.39 4.03 6.47
CA GLY A 3 2.06 5.41 6.79
C GLY A 3 0.63 5.59 7.27
N ALA A 4 0.42 6.41 8.33
CA ALA A 4 -0.88 6.71 8.92
C ALA A 4 -1.23 8.22 8.88
N GLY A 5 -0.67 8.94 7.90
CA GLY A 5 -1.02 10.35 7.66
C GLY A 5 -2.39 10.54 7.00
N HIS A 6 -2.75 11.81 6.74
CA HIS A 6 -4.08 12.18 6.23
C HIS A 6 -4.50 11.44 4.94
N VAL A 7 -3.57 11.26 3.99
CA VAL A 7 -3.88 10.54 2.74
C VAL A 7 -4.10 9.05 3.02
N ALA A 8 -3.29 8.43 3.87
CA ALA A 8 -3.47 7.03 4.24
C ALA A 8 -4.80 6.83 4.98
N SER A 9 -5.14 7.71 5.93
CA SER A 9 -6.42 7.65 6.64
C SER A 9 -7.62 7.80 5.69
N ALA A 10 -7.54 8.70 4.72
CA ALA A 10 -8.57 8.83 3.68
C ALA A 10 -8.64 7.58 2.78
N LEU A 11 -7.48 7.00 2.42
CA LEU A 11 -7.40 5.79 1.62
C LEU A 11 -8.04 4.60 2.34
N MET A 12 -7.83 4.47 3.65
CA MET A 12 -8.47 3.42 4.45
C MET A 12 -10.00 3.53 4.45
N GLN A 13 -10.57 4.76 4.46
CA GLN A 13 -12.03 4.93 4.38
C GLN A 13 -12.62 4.38 3.07
N VAL A 14 -11.85 4.42 1.98
CA VAL A 14 -12.27 3.86 0.69
C VAL A 14 -12.01 2.35 0.64
N LEU A 15 -10.78 1.93 0.89
CA LEU A 15 -10.38 0.53 0.73
C LEU A 15 -11.01 -0.41 1.76
N ALA A 16 -11.38 0.09 2.94
CA ALA A 16 -12.11 -0.69 3.94
C ALA A 16 -13.51 -1.12 3.47
N GLN A 17 -14.05 -0.49 2.42
CA GLN A 17 -15.32 -0.85 1.79
C GLN A 17 -15.13 -1.79 0.58
N CYS A 18 -13.89 -2.08 0.21
CA CYS A 18 -13.54 -2.88 -0.95
C CYS A 18 -13.21 -4.32 -0.55
N ASP A 19 -13.19 -5.19 -1.54
CA ASP A 19 -12.75 -6.57 -1.40
C ASP A 19 -11.21 -6.63 -1.32
N ALA A 20 -10.68 -6.32 -0.15
CA ALA A 20 -9.24 -6.30 0.11
C ALA A 20 -8.98 -6.63 1.59
N ARG A 21 -7.88 -7.33 1.87
CA ARG A 21 -7.29 -7.42 3.21
C ARG A 21 -6.19 -6.40 3.30
N ILE A 22 -6.17 -5.61 4.37
CA ILE A 22 -5.27 -4.47 4.49
C ILE A 22 -4.49 -4.59 5.79
N GLU A 23 -3.18 -4.53 5.69
CA GLU A 23 -2.30 -4.25 6.81
C GLU A 23 -1.93 -2.77 6.75
N TRP A 24 -2.30 -2.03 7.80
CA TRP A 24 -2.02 -0.62 7.92
C TRP A 24 -0.94 -0.38 8.96
N ILE A 25 0.23 0.04 8.50
CA ILE A 25 1.50 -0.02 9.22
C ILE A 25 2.02 1.39 9.48
N ASP A 26 2.28 1.75 10.73
CA ASP A 26 3.00 2.98 11.12
C ASP A 26 3.62 2.77 12.52
N SER A 27 4.67 3.50 12.84
CA SER A 27 5.26 3.50 14.18
C SER A 27 4.51 4.39 15.17
N ARG A 28 3.69 5.30 14.67
CA ARG A 28 2.91 6.26 15.45
C ARG A 28 1.51 5.72 15.67
N GLU A 29 1.36 4.80 16.63
CA GLU A 29 0.08 4.12 16.89
C GLU A 29 -1.04 5.10 17.25
N GLU A 30 -0.71 6.27 17.79
CA GLU A 30 -1.67 7.33 18.13
C GLU A 30 -2.37 7.94 16.91
N LEU A 31 -1.86 7.71 15.70
CA LEU A 31 -2.50 8.15 14.46
C LEU A 31 -3.56 7.17 13.95
N PHE A 32 -3.59 5.96 14.46
CA PHE A 32 -4.61 4.99 14.10
C PHE A 32 -5.95 5.35 14.72
N PRO A 33 -7.07 5.10 14.01
CA PRO A 33 -8.40 5.28 14.59
C PRO A 33 -8.64 4.22 15.67
N GLY A 34 -9.50 4.54 16.63
CA GLY A 34 -9.86 3.62 17.73
C GLY A 34 -10.60 2.34 17.28
N SER A 35 -11.11 2.32 16.05
CA SER A 35 -11.74 1.14 15.44
C SER A 35 -11.57 1.16 13.92
N VAL A 36 -11.46 -0.02 13.33
CA VAL A 36 -11.35 -0.23 11.88
C VAL A 36 -12.28 -1.35 11.42
N SER A 37 -12.53 -1.42 10.13
CA SER A 37 -13.28 -2.52 9.52
C SER A 37 -12.54 -3.85 9.68
N ALA A 38 -13.28 -4.96 9.69
CA ALA A 38 -12.74 -6.31 9.93
C ALA A 38 -11.67 -6.75 8.92
N ASN A 39 -11.65 -6.14 7.73
CA ASN A 39 -10.67 -6.40 6.68
C ASN A 39 -9.39 -5.54 6.81
N VAL A 40 -9.30 -4.67 7.82
CA VAL A 40 -8.13 -3.82 8.12
C VAL A 40 -7.48 -4.28 9.41
N ARG A 41 -6.21 -4.62 9.35
CA ARG A 41 -5.37 -4.92 10.51
C ARG A 41 -4.44 -3.73 10.78
N LEU A 42 -4.51 -3.16 11.97
CA LEU A 42 -3.56 -2.15 12.42
C LEU A 42 -2.26 -2.82 12.90
N VAL A 43 -1.14 -2.28 12.48
CA VAL A 43 0.19 -2.83 12.77
C VAL A 43 1.11 -1.70 13.24
N GLY A 44 1.25 -1.58 14.57
CA GLY A 44 2.23 -0.70 15.19
C GLY A 44 3.61 -1.36 15.18
N VAL A 45 4.61 -0.71 14.58
CA VAL A 45 5.98 -1.24 14.50
C VAL A 45 7.01 -0.13 14.68
N ASP A 46 8.02 -0.36 15.49
CA ASP A 46 9.12 0.59 15.67
C ASP A 46 10.01 0.67 14.41
N ASP A 47 10.19 -0.46 13.71
CA ASP A 47 10.98 -0.55 12.48
C ASP A 47 10.12 -1.05 11.32
N ALA A 48 9.56 -0.10 10.58
CA ALA A 48 8.76 -0.38 9.39
C ALA A 48 9.59 -1.03 8.26
N VAL A 49 10.91 -0.77 8.21
CA VAL A 49 11.78 -1.36 7.19
C VAL A 49 12.02 -2.83 7.50
N ALA A 50 12.21 -3.21 8.77
CA ALA A 50 12.32 -4.61 9.17
C ALA A 50 11.01 -5.37 8.89
N TYR A 51 9.84 -4.72 9.04
CA TYR A 51 8.55 -5.34 8.77
C TYR A 51 8.36 -5.81 7.32
N VAL A 52 9.14 -5.29 6.37
CA VAL A 52 9.11 -5.77 4.98
C VAL A 52 9.39 -7.29 4.89
N ASN A 53 10.15 -7.85 5.82
CA ASN A 53 10.43 -9.29 5.87
C ASN A 53 9.20 -10.16 6.18
N GLU A 54 8.15 -9.58 6.73
CA GLU A 54 6.88 -10.26 7.03
C GLU A 54 5.94 -10.28 5.81
N LEU A 55 6.23 -9.46 4.78
CA LEU A 55 5.43 -9.40 3.57
C LEU A 55 5.67 -10.63 2.70
N THR A 56 4.64 -11.01 1.95
CA THR A 56 4.68 -12.08 0.95
C THR A 56 4.38 -11.53 -0.44
N ASP A 57 4.65 -12.30 -1.48
CA ASP A 57 4.37 -11.92 -2.87
C ASP A 57 2.88 -11.71 -3.15
N ALA A 58 2.01 -12.16 -2.25
CA ALA A 58 0.56 -11.90 -2.29
C ALA A 58 0.19 -10.46 -1.90
N HIS A 59 1.15 -9.65 -1.41
CA HIS A 59 0.89 -8.27 -1.04
C HIS A 59 1.07 -7.32 -2.23
N ARG A 60 0.39 -6.20 -2.15
CA ARG A 60 0.70 -4.96 -2.88
C ARG A 60 1.17 -3.93 -1.88
N CYS A 61 2.32 -3.36 -2.12
CA CYS A 61 2.93 -2.44 -1.19
C CYS A 61 2.55 -1.00 -1.55
N ILE A 62 1.97 -0.26 -0.60
CA ILE A 62 1.60 1.14 -0.76
C ILE A 62 2.37 1.96 0.28
N ILE A 63 3.20 2.87 -0.17
CA ILE A 63 4.09 3.67 0.68
C ILE A 63 3.63 5.12 0.65
N ILE A 64 3.09 5.58 1.77
CA ILE A 64 2.51 6.93 1.95
C ILE A 64 3.00 7.49 3.31
N THR A 65 4.29 7.43 3.57
CA THR A 65 4.81 7.94 4.84
C THR A 65 5.00 9.47 4.77
N HIS A 66 5.29 10.08 5.91
CA HIS A 66 5.63 11.49 6.00
C HIS A 66 7.13 11.77 5.82
N ASP A 67 7.95 10.70 5.81
CA ASP A 67 9.40 10.78 5.74
C ASP A 67 9.92 10.25 4.40
N HIS A 68 10.56 11.12 3.64
CA HIS A 68 11.11 10.77 2.33
C HIS A 68 12.28 9.77 2.41
N ALA A 69 13.03 9.76 3.53
CA ALA A 69 14.12 8.80 3.71
C ALA A 69 13.54 7.41 3.98
N LEU A 70 12.52 7.32 4.83
CA LEU A 70 11.79 6.09 5.09
C LEU A 70 11.09 5.56 3.82
N ASP A 71 10.43 6.45 3.06
CA ASP A 71 9.83 6.09 1.77
C ASP A 71 10.85 5.41 0.85
N TYR A 72 12.08 5.95 0.80
CA TYR A 72 13.15 5.38 -0.02
C TYR A 72 13.61 4.02 0.50
N GLN A 73 13.87 3.90 1.80
CA GLN A 73 14.32 2.64 2.40
C GLN A 73 13.30 1.53 2.20
N LEU A 74 12.01 1.80 2.43
CA LEU A 74 10.91 0.86 2.18
C LEU A 74 10.86 0.45 0.72
N THR A 75 10.86 1.43 -0.21
CA THR A 75 10.80 1.16 -1.64
C THR A 75 11.98 0.30 -2.08
N HIS A 76 13.19 0.67 -1.70
CA HIS A 76 14.41 -0.07 -2.03
C HIS A 76 14.34 -1.51 -1.52
N LYS A 77 14.02 -1.69 -0.22
CA LYS A 77 13.97 -3.02 0.39
C LYS A 77 12.90 -3.90 -0.24
N VAL A 78 11.68 -3.39 -0.46
CA VAL A 78 10.63 -4.17 -1.13
C VAL A 78 11.07 -4.59 -2.53
N LEU A 79 11.69 -3.69 -3.31
CA LEU A 79 12.12 -3.99 -4.67
C LEU A 79 13.28 -4.98 -4.75
N THR A 80 14.16 -5.03 -3.74
CA THR A 80 15.38 -5.86 -3.77
C THR A 80 15.24 -7.18 -2.99
N GLU A 81 14.33 -7.26 -2.03
CA GLU A 81 14.26 -8.40 -1.12
C GLU A 81 12.92 -9.15 -1.19
N THR A 82 11.98 -8.72 -2.05
CA THR A 82 10.69 -9.39 -2.25
C THR A 82 10.33 -9.52 -3.74
N GLU A 83 9.42 -10.43 -4.05
CA GLU A 83 8.83 -10.58 -5.39
C GLU A 83 7.46 -9.90 -5.52
N ILE A 84 7.15 -8.96 -4.63
CA ILE A 84 5.90 -8.18 -4.69
C ILE A 84 5.82 -7.46 -6.03
N ASP A 85 4.75 -7.70 -6.78
CA ASP A 85 4.58 -7.25 -8.17
C ASP A 85 4.21 -5.77 -8.32
N TYR A 86 3.74 -5.12 -7.24
CA TYR A 86 3.34 -3.73 -7.26
C TYR A 86 3.77 -2.96 -6.01
N VAL A 87 4.54 -1.90 -6.21
CA VAL A 87 4.96 -0.95 -5.17
C VAL A 87 4.51 0.45 -5.55
N GLY A 88 3.47 0.94 -4.91
CA GLY A 88 2.94 2.29 -5.13
C GLY A 88 3.55 3.28 -4.14
N LEU A 89 4.15 4.34 -4.63
CA LEU A 89 4.81 5.36 -3.82
C LEU A 89 4.17 6.73 -4.02
N ILE A 90 3.78 7.37 -2.92
CA ILE A 90 3.28 8.75 -2.99
C ILE A 90 4.40 9.73 -3.36
N GLY A 91 4.10 10.64 -4.26
CA GLY A 91 5.07 11.63 -4.67
C GLY A 91 4.60 12.55 -5.78
N SER A 92 5.51 13.43 -6.21
CA SER A 92 5.38 14.23 -7.42
C SER A 92 6.27 13.65 -8.52
N ASP A 93 6.10 14.09 -9.76
CA ASP A 93 6.99 13.72 -10.87
C ASP A 93 8.46 14.02 -10.58
N THR A 94 8.72 15.11 -9.85
CA THR A 94 10.08 15.47 -9.43
C THR A 94 10.63 14.47 -8.42
N LYS A 95 9.81 14.03 -7.44
CA LYS A 95 10.20 12.99 -6.50
C LYS A 95 10.43 11.67 -7.22
N ALA A 96 9.55 11.30 -8.13
CA ALA A 96 9.66 10.08 -8.93
C ALA A 96 11.01 10.02 -9.68
N LYS A 97 11.34 11.06 -10.44
CA LYS A 97 12.63 11.14 -11.17
C LYS A 97 13.83 10.96 -10.26
N ARG A 98 13.82 11.61 -9.08
CA ARG A 98 14.93 11.49 -8.10
C ARG A 98 15.03 10.07 -7.53
N PHE A 99 13.89 9.44 -7.22
CA PHE A 99 13.86 8.09 -6.67
C PHE A 99 14.32 7.07 -7.70
N TYR A 100 13.81 7.11 -8.94
CA TYR A 100 14.24 6.20 -9.98
C TYR A 100 15.74 6.32 -10.27
N SER A 101 16.28 7.55 -10.36
CA SER A 101 17.71 7.77 -10.56
C SER A 101 18.56 7.25 -9.41
N ARG A 102 18.05 7.35 -8.17
CA ARG A 102 18.76 6.82 -7.00
C ARG A 102 18.70 5.30 -6.94
N LEU A 103 17.56 4.69 -7.17
CA LEU A 103 17.40 3.22 -7.24
C LEU A 103 18.33 2.60 -8.29
N GLU A 104 18.47 3.27 -9.46
CA GLU A 104 19.41 2.84 -10.50
C GLU A 104 20.87 2.91 -10.02
N LYS A 105 21.27 3.99 -9.39
CA LYS A 105 22.62 4.16 -8.83
C LYS A 105 22.92 3.15 -7.72
N ASP A 106 21.92 2.79 -6.94
CA ASP A 106 22.03 1.81 -5.85
C ASP A 106 21.91 0.37 -6.38
N GLY A 107 21.90 0.16 -7.72
CA GLY A 107 21.99 -1.14 -8.35
C GLY A 107 20.68 -1.92 -8.50
N VAL A 108 19.52 -1.28 -8.22
CA VAL A 108 18.21 -1.93 -8.43
C VAL A 108 17.99 -2.16 -9.92
N SER A 109 17.68 -3.40 -10.31
CA SER A 109 17.52 -3.78 -11.71
C SER A 109 16.38 -3.00 -12.40
N ASP A 110 16.45 -2.88 -13.73
CA ASP A 110 15.36 -2.27 -14.50
C ASP A 110 14.03 -3.06 -14.35
N HIS A 111 14.13 -4.38 -14.23
CA HIS A 111 12.98 -5.25 -13.96
C HIS A 111 12.31 -4.88 -12.63
N ASP A 112 13.08 -4.74 -11.56
CA ASP A 112 12.56 -4.43 -10.23
C ASP A 112 12.02 -3.01 -10.14
N ARG A 113 12.72 -2.03 -10.75
CA ARG A 113 12.25 -0.65 -10.81
C ARG A 113 10.88 -0.51 -11.50
N LYS A 114 10.57 -1.36 -12.50
CA LYS A 114 9.27 -1.37 -13.19
C LYS A 114 8.10 -1.78 -12.29
N ARG A 115 8.36 -2.46 -11.18
CA ARG A 115 7.34 -2.78 -10.17
C ARG A 115 6.94 -1.55 -9.33
N CYS A 116 7.75 -0.48 -9.36
CA CYS A 116 7.47 0.75 -8.64
C CYS A 116 6.64 1.72 -9.49
N CYS A 117 5.51 2.16 -8.95
CA CYS A 117 4.66 3.20 -9.52
C CYS A 117 4.77 4.48 -8.67
N CYS A 118 5.44 5.49 -9.20
CA CYS A 118 5.56 6.80 -8.55
C CYS A 118 5.42 7.91 -9.62
N PRO A 119 4.54 8.87 -9.44
CA PRO A 119 3.52 9.00 -8.39
C PRO A 119 2.46 7.90 -8.46
N ILE A 120 2.03 7.41 -7.28
CA ILE A 120 0.88 6.50 -7.19
C ILE A 120 -0.41 7.26 -7.47
N GLY A 121 -1.37 6.58 -8.08
CA GLY A 121 -2.71 7.09 -8.39
C GLY A 121 -2.97 7.24 -9.89
N MET A 122 -4.24 7.37 -10.25
CA MET A 122 -4.68 7.53 -11.64
C MET A 122 -4.36 8.95 -12.15
N PRO A 123 -3.58 9.12 -13.24
CA PRO A 123 -3.19 10.44 -13.74
C PRO A 123 -4.39 11.32 -14.18
N THR A 124 -5.53 10.69 -14.45
CA THR A 124 -6.78 11.36 -14.84
C THR A 124 -7.51 12.02 -13.69
N VAL A 125 -7.27 11.58 -12.45
CA VAL A 125 -7.86 12.16 -11.25
C VAL A 125 -6.96 13.28 -10.75
N LYS A 126 -7.39 14.51 -10.99
CA LYS A 126 -6.63 15.72 -10.62
C LYS A 126 -7.20 16.29 -9.32
N GLY A 127 -6.56 15.99 -8.22
CA GLY A 127 -6.94 16.53 -6.92
C GLY A 127 -5.73 16.66 -6.01
N LYS A 128 -5.86 17.52 -4.98
CA LYS A 128 -4.80 17.77 -3.99
C LYS A 128 -5.27 17.53 -2.56
N LEU A 129 -6.58 17.40 -2.37
CA LEU A 129 -7.13 17.06 -1.05
C LEU A 129 -6.85 15.59 -0.72
N PRO A 130 -6.63 15.25 0.55
CA PRO A 130 -6.33 13.88 0.95
C PRO A 130 -7.31 12.83 0.40
N MET A 131 -8.61 13.13 0.39
CA MET A 131 -9.62 12.22 -0.15
C MET A 131 -9.55 12.09 -1.68
N GLU A 132 -9.27 13.16 -2.41
CA GLU A 132 -9.12 13.12 -3.87
C GLU A 132 -7.92 12.25 -4.27
N ILE A 133 -6.80 12.40 -3.54
CA ILE A 133 -5.61 11.57 -3.73
C ILE A 133 -5.94 10.10 -3.37
N ALA A 134 -6.64 9.88 -2.27
CA ALA A 134 -7.05 8.54 -1.83
C ALA A 134 -7.94 7.83 -2.86
N VAL A 135 -8.92 8.53 -3.42
CA VAL A 135 -9.79 8.01 -4.50
C VAL A 135 -8.97 7.66 -5.74
N SER A 136 -8.01 8.52 -6.12
CA SER A 136 -7.10 8.27 -7.23
C SER A 136 -6.26 7.00 -7.03
N ILE A 137 -5.69 6.84 -5.83
CA ILE A 137 -4.92 5.65 -5.45
C ILE A 137 -5.81 4.41 -5.43
N ALA A 138 -6.97 4.48 -4.79
CA ALA A 138 -7.91 3.36 -4.73
C ALA A 138 -8.34 2.89 -6.12
N ALA A 139 -8.68 3.82 -7.02
CA ALA A 139 -9.04 3.51 -8.40
C ALA A 139 -7.90 2.78 -9.13
N GLN A 140 -6.66 3.20 -8.96
CA GLN A 140 -5.51 2.52 -9.53
C GLN A 140 -5.35 1.11 -8.96
N ILE A 141 -5.40 0.95 -7.63
CA ILE A 141 -5.25 -0.37 -6.98
C ILE A 141 -6.34 -1.33 -7.45
N LEU A 142 -7.59 -0.86 -7.53
CA LEU A 142 -8.73 -1.67 -7.97
C LEU A 142 -8.70 -2.01 -9.47
N SER A 143 -7.93 -1.27 -10.27
CA SER A 143 -7.73 -1.56 -11.70
C SER A 143 -6.63 -2.60 -11.97
N LEU A 144 -5.83 -2.94 -10.96
CA LEU A 144 -4.82 -3.98 -11.09
C LEU A 144 -5.47 -5.37 -11.11
N ASP A 145 -4.87 -6.30 -11.85
CA ASP A 145 -5.34 -7.69 -11.85
C ASP A 145 -5.36 -8.26 -10.42
N PRO A 146 -6.33 -9.12 -10.08
CA PRO A 146 -6.35 -9.78 -8.78
C PRO A 146 -5.03 -10.50 -8.50
N VAL A 147 -4.50 -10.38 -7.28
CA VAL A 147 -3.33 -11.16 -6.85
C VAL A 147 -3.68 -12.65 -6.96
N LYS A 148 -2.80 -13.44 -7.57
CA LYS A 148 -3.05 -14.86 -7.78
C LYS A 148 -3.33 -15.55 -6.45
N ALA A 149 -4.54 -16.06 -6.27
CA ALA A 149 -5.04 -16.65 -5.04
C ALA A 149 -4.23 -17.87 -4.52
N SER A 150 -3.29 -18.39 -5.30
CA SER A 150 -2.44 -19.55 -4.93
C SER A 150 -1.46 -19.27 -3.78
N GLN A 151 -1.30 -18.03 -3.36
CA GLN A 151 -0.33 -17.63 -2.31
C GLN A 151 -0.98 -17.09 -1.04
N ILE A 152 -2.30 -16.95 -1.01
CA ILE A 152 -3.02 -16.51 0.19
C ILE A 152 -3.21 -17.73 1.09
N LYS A 153 -2.58 -17.78 2.26
CA LYS A 153 -2.93 -18.77 3.28
C LYS A 153 -4.41 -18.59 3.64
N PRO A 154 -5.23 -19.64 3.54
CA PRO A 154 -6.67 -19.52 3.74
C PRO A 154 -7.00 -19.52 5.23
N ASP A 155 -6.95 -18.36 5.88
CA ASP A 155 -7.47 -18.25 7.26
C ASP A 155 -8.97 -17.88 7.32
N LEU A 156 -9.57 -17.47 6.21
CA LEU A 156 -11.03 -17.28 6.09
C LEU A 156 -11.46 -17.46 4.63
N THR A 157 -12.41 -18.35 4.40
CA THR A 157 -13.01 -18.53 3.08
C THR A 157 -14.03 -17.42 2.79
N TRP A 158 -14.24 -17.09 1.51
CA TRP A 158 -15.28 -16.16 1.05
C TRP A 158 -16.69 -16.49 1.56
N ARG A 159 -17.00 -17.77 1.85
CA ARG A 159 -18.25 -18.18 2.48
C ARG A 159 -18.39 -17.64 3.90
N GLU A 160 -17.30 -17.65 4.68
CA GLU A 160 -17.29 -17.17 6.06
C GLU A 160 -17.38 -15.64 6.11
N ILE A 161 -16.73 -14.95 5.17
CA ILE A 161 -16.83 -13.48 5.06
C ILE A 161 -18.25 -13.05 4.64
N ARG A 162 -18.86 -13.70 3.63
CA ARG A 162 -20.24 -13.41 3.23
C ARG A 162 -21.29 -13.73 4.31
N ALA A 163 -21.03 -14.74 5.13
CA ALA A 163 -21.93 -15.09 6.23
C ALA A 163 -21.89 -14.03 7.35
N ALA A 164 -20.75 -13.35 7.54
CA ALA A 164 -20.61 -12.27 8.51
C ALA A 164 -21.25 -10.93 8.05
N PHE A 165 -21.48 -10.73 6.75
CA PHE A 165 -22.07 -9.52 6.17
C PHE A 165 -23.19 -9.89 5.17
N PRO A 166 -24.39 -10.29 5.66
CA PRO A 166 -25.53 -10.52 4.79
C PRO A 166 -25.93 -9.21 4.10
N PRO A 167 -26.38 -9.25 2.82
CA PRO A 167 -26.86 -8.07 2.13
C PRO A 167 -28.01 -7.46 2.94
N GLN A 168 -27.94 -6.18 3.20
CA GLN A 168 -29.04 -5.44 3.81
C GLN A 168 -30.16 -5.35 2.77
N THR A 169 -31.28 -5.98 3.08
CA THR A 169 -32.55 -5.89 2.32
C THR A 169 -33.22 -4.54 2.55
#